data_e3e6682b9d4a1c35cd85187000c7f447
#
_entry.id   e3e6682b9d4a1c35cd85187000c7f447
#
_cell.length_a   1.000
_cell.length_b   1.000
_cell.length_c   1.000
_cell.angle_alpha   90.00
_cell.angle_beta   90.00
_cell.angle_gamma   90.00
#
_symmetry.space_group_name_H-M   'P 1'
#
loop_
_entity.id
_entity.type
_entity.pdbx_description
1 polymer ?
#
loop_
_entity_poly.entity_id
_entity_poly.type
_entity_poly.pdbx_seq_one_letter_code
_entity_poly.pdbx_strand_id
1 'polypeptide(L)'
;MAWGQAMDQSKQTGEYADLKIITIPDNANVILDSTKLHRAVTPLVFKDVQVGSHGIMITKDDYYVIIEDIEVFAGQNNELTYTLELNKEIPRLKSEIRQLKLYRNLSSLALSMSIISAGASIRSAADDQYIEWKSASGEVASDLRNQVESKDIISTTLFSIGGFSVVIPFYIFEKKIQFLESELYNWKNFIYVKK
;
A
#
# COMPACT_ATOMS: atom_id res chain seq x y z
N MET A 1 -6.24 -14.59 74.57
CA MET A 1 -5.01 -14.77 73.78
C MET A 1 -5.37 -14.54 72.33
N ALA A 2 -5.07 -13.39 71.81
CA ALA A 2 -5.33 -13.01 70.41
C ALA A 2 -3.97 -12.82 69.74
N TRP A 3 -3.66 -13.66 68.78
CA TRP A 3 -2.50 -13.53 67.91
C TRP A 3 -2.92 -12.74 66.71
N GLY A 4 -2.71 -11.42 66.73
CA GLY A 4 -2.74 -10.60 65.56
C GLY A 4 -1.39 -10.69 64.83
N GLN A 5 -1.31 -11.48 63.78
CA GLN A 5 -0.19 -11.38 62.83
C GLN A 5 -0.41 -10.14 61.99
N ALA A 6 0.38 -9.12 62.26
CA ALA A 6 0.56 -8.00 61.37
C ALA A 6 1.19 -8.57 60.09
N MET A 7 0.47 -8.63 58.96
CA MET A 7 1.06 -8.77 57.67
C MET A 7 1.91 -7.52 57.42
N ASP A 8 3.22 -7.73 57.50
CA ASP A 8 4.21 -6.79 57.03
C ASP A 8 3.98 -6.61 55.51
N GLN A 9 3.21 -5.63 55.12
CA GLN A 9 3.23 -5.14 53.75
C GLN A 9 4.55 -4.39 53.60
N SER A 10 5.59 -5.12 53.28
CA SER A 10 6.82 -4.54 52.77
C SER A 10 6.45 -3.75 51.49
N LYS A 11 6.21 -2.47 51.71
CA LYS A 11 6.07 -1.47 50.64
C LYS A 11 7.34 -1.61 49.78
N GLN A 12 7.24 -2.30 48.65
CA GLN A 12 8.27 -2.25 47.64
C GLN A 12 8.41 -0.79 47.20
N THR A 13 9.30 -0.06 47.85
CA THR A 13 9.78 1.22 47.37
C THR A 13 10.58 0.92 46.12
N GLY A 14 9.88 0.80 44.97
CA GLY A 14 10.50 0.65 43.67
C GLY A 14 11.39 1.88 43.45
N GLU A 15 12.64 1.66 43.21
CA GLU A 15 13.51 2.72 42.69
C GLU A 15 13.07 3.03 41.26
N TYR A 16 13.06 4.31 40.91
CA TYR A 16 12.65 4.80 39.56
C TYR A 16 13.81 5.58 38.96
N ALA A 17 13.93 5.54 37.63
CA ALA A 17 14.93 6.28 36.89
C ALA A 17 14.36 6.78 35.55
N ASP A 18 14.98 7.79 35.00
CA ASP A 18 14.64 8.27 33.66
C ASP A 18 15.36 7.40 32.60
N LEU A 19 14.63 7.07 31.52
CA LEU A 19 15.15 6.30 30.38
C LEU A 19 15.06 7.15 29.11
N LYS A 20 16.20 7.54 28.54
CA LYS A 20 16.31 8.27 27.29
C LYS A 20 16.54 7.33 26.13
N ILE A 21 15.74 7.48 25.08
CA ILE A 21 15.86 6.67 23.88
C ILE A 21 16.03 7.57 22.65
N ILE A 22 17.08 7.28 21.88
CA ILE A 22 17.42 7.95 20.63
C ILE A 22 17.43 6.89 19.53
N THR A 23 16.93 7.25 18.34
CA THR A 23 17.05 6.39 17.14
C THR A 23 17.69 7.14 15.99
N ILE A 24 18.37 6.41 15.13
CA ILE A 24 18.93 6.89 13.87
C ILE A 24 18.35 6.01 12.75
N PRO A 25 17.46 6.56 11.88
CA PRO A 25 16.93 7.93 11.92
C PRO A 25 15.93 8.14 13.08
N ASP A 26 15.73 9.40 13.42
CA ASP A 26 14.76 9.86 14.43
C ASP A 26 13.28 9.58 14.02
N ASN A 27 12.33 10.02 14.84
CA ASN A 27 10.88 9.82 14.60
C ASN A 27 10.46 8.34 14.47
N ALA A 28 11.02 7.46 15.29
CA ALA A 28 10.55 6.09 15.47
C ALA A 28 9.56 6.00 16.64
N ASN A 29 8.55 5.16 16.50
CA ASN A 29 7.62 4.86 17.61
C ASN A 29 8.29 3.88 18.57
N VAL A 30 8.22 4.17 19.85
CA VAL A 30 8.73 3.31 20.94
C VAL A 30 7.57 2.91 21.83
N ILE A 31 7.52 1.64 22.18
CA ILE A 31 6.58 1.06 23.14
C ILE A 31 7.41 0.38 24.22
N LEU A 32 7.18 0.76 25.46
CA LEU A 32 7.80 0.16 26.63
C LEU A 32 6.78 -0.75 27.34
N ASP A 33 7.19 -1.98 27.70
CA ASP A 33 6.40 -3.00 28.42
C ASP A 33 5.04 -3.36 27.77
N SER A 34 4.94 -3.24 26.45
CA SER A 34 3.70 -3.55 25.70
C SER A 34 2.46 -2.77 26.19
N THR A 35 2.64 -1.77 27.04
CA THR A 35 1.55 -0.98 27.58
C THR A 35 1.22 0.20 26.67
N LYS A 36 -0.08 0.45 26.45
CA LYS A 36 -0.55 1.59 25.65
C LYS A 36 -0.17 2.96 26.27
N LEU A 37 0.21 2.99 27.52
CA LEU A 37 0.57 4.21 28.27
C LEU A 37 1.96 4.76 27.88
N HIS A 38 2.88 3.91 27.42
CA HIS A 38 4.26 4.30 27.15
C HIS A 38 4.56 4.21 25.63
N ARG A 39 3.76 4.89 24.84
CA ARG A 39 3.97 5.02 23.40
C ARG A 39 4.42 6.45 23.08
N ALA A 40 5.63 6.59 22.57
CA ALA A 40 6.17 7.90 22.25
C ALA A 40 7.09 7.81 21.01
N VAL A 41 7.51 8.96 20.50
CA VAL A 41 8.32 9.09 19.28
C VAL A 41 9.70 9.60 19.63
N THR A 42 10.73 8.97 19.09
CA THR A 42 12.15 9.34 19.35
C THR A 42 12.53 10.68 18.70
N PRO A 43 13.45 11.46 19.32
CA PRO A 43 14.09 11.22 20.62
C PRO A 43 13.12 11.47 21.78
N LEU A 44 13.17 10.64 22.81
CA LEU A 44 12.24 10.74 23.95
C LEU A 44 12.90 10.38 25.27
N VAL A 45 12.28 10.81 26.37
CA VAL A 45 12.64 10.42 27.73
C VAL A 45 11.39 9.87 28.42
N PHE A 46 11.39 8.59 28.76
CA PHE A 46 10.42 8.04 29.70
C PHE A 46 10.84 8.42 31.12
N LYS A 47 9.95 9.07 31.85
CA LYS A 47 10.18 9.46 33.23
C LYS A 47 9.61 8.43 34.19
N ASP A 48 10.23 8.31 35.35
CA ASP A 48 9.76 7.45 36.42
C ASP A 48 9.54 5.99 35.97
N VAL A 49 10.50 5.45 35.20
CA VAL A 49 10.53 4.02 34.83
C VAL A 49 11.05 3.25 36.04
N GLN A 50 10.40 2.15 36.39
CA GLN A 50 10.85 1.30 37.49
C GLN A 50 12.23 0.70 37.15
N VAL A 51 13.10 0.59 38.14
CA VAL A 51 14.41 -0.08 38.00
C VAL A 51 14.18 -1.57 37.75
N GLY A 52 14.89 -2.14 36.77
CA GLY A 52 14.80 -3.55 36.41
C GLY A 52 14.71 -3.80 34.90
N SER A 53 14.26 -5.00 34.56
CA SER A 53 14.14 -5.43 33.16
C SER A 53 12.81 -4.99 32.54
N HIS A 54 12.88 -4.40 31.34
CA HIS A 54 11.75 -3.86 30.58
C HIS A 54 11.83 -4.33 29.13
N GLY A 55 10.68 -4.70 28.57
CA GLY A 55 10.55 -5.01 27.15
C GLY A 55 10.41 -3.75 26.32
N ILE A 56 11.24 -3.56 25.31
CA ILE A 56 11.14 -2.43 24.38
C ILE A 56 10.82 -2.90 22.97
N MET A 57 9.90 -2.19 22.30
CA MET A 57 9.62 -2.37 20.87
C MET A 57 9.76 -1.04 20.16
N ILE A 58 10.63 -0.99 19.13
CA ILE A 58 10.87 0.19 18.30
C ILE A 58 10.39 -0.08 16.89
N THR A 59 9.51 0.77 16.37
CA THR A 59 8.94 0.64 15.04
C THR A 59 9.05 1.93 14.25
N LYS A 60 9.39 1.82 12.96
CA LYS A 60 9.39 2.93 12.02
C LYS A 60 9.01 2.41 10.64
N ASP A 61 8.24 3.19 9.88
CA ASP A 61 7.84 2.83 8.53
C ASP A 61 9.07 2.58 7.65
N ASP A 62 9.05 1.46 6.92
CA ASP A 62 10.10 1.00 6.01
C ASP A 62 11.39 0.49 6.69
N TYR A 63 11.42 0.39 8.03
CA TYR A 63 12.54 -0.14 8.80
C TYR A 63 12.18 -1.46 9.48
N TYR A 64 13.21 -2.26 9.79
CA TYR A 64 13.02 -3.45 10.61
C TYR A 64 12.62 -3.07 12.02
N VAL A 65 11.72 -3.87 12.61
CA VAL A 65 11.29 -3.70 14.01
C VAL A 65 12.38 -4.22 14.93
N ILE A 66 12.68 -3.47 15.98
CA ILE A 66 13.55 -3.91 17.08
C ILE A 66 12.67 -4.31 18.26
N ILE A 67 12.88 -5.51 18.80
CA ILE A 67 12.27 -5.99 20.05
C ILE A 67 13.39 -6.60 20.88
N GLU A 68 13.57 -6.06 22.08
CA GLU A 68 14.56 -6.57 23.03
C GLU A 68 14.17 -6.25 24.47
N ASP A 69 14.80 -6.93 25.41
CA ASP A 69 14.73 -6.62 26.83
C ASP A 69 15.92 -5.74 27.22
N ILE A 70 15.63 -4.66 27.94
CA ILE A 70 16.59 -3.68 28.44
C ILE A 70 16.59 -3.67 29.96
N GLU A 71 17.71 -3.28 30.57
CA GLU A 71 17.78 -3.04 32.01
C GLU A 71 17.89 -1.56 32.32
N VAL A 72 17.07 -1.09 33.26
CA VAL A 72 17.07 0.27 33.80
C VAL A 72 17.70 0.27 35.19
N PHE A 73 18.69 1.11 35.40
CA PHE A 73 19.46 1.18 36.63
C PHE A 73 19.20 2.48 37.41
N ALA A 74 19.10 2.37 38.72
CA ALA A 74 18.97 3.54 39.60
C ALA A 74 20.24 4.38 39.63
N GLY A 75 20.06 5.72 39.66
CA GLY A 75 21.17 6.65 39.84
C GLY A 75 22.15 6.72 38.67
N GLN A 76 21.82 6.10 37.54
CA GLN A 76 22.61 6.15 36.30
C GLN A 76 21.86 6.89 35.20
N ASN A 77 22.63 7.36 34.19
CA ASN A 77 22.05 7.91 32.98
C ASN A 77 21.70 6.75 32.03
N ASN A 78 20.41 6.34 32.04
CA ASN A 78 19.92 5.28 31.14
C ASN A 78 19.64 5.88 29.76
N GLU A 79 20.66 5.99 28.91
CA GLU A 79 20.56 6.47 27.54
C GLU A 79 20.85 5.34 26.57
N LEU A 80 19.88 5.02 25.70
CA LEU A 80 19.99 3.99 24.67
C LEU A 80 19.89 4.63 23.29
N THR A 81 20.81 4.25 22.39
CA THR A 81 20.80 4.70 21.00
C THR A 81 20.68 3.51 20.06
N TYR A 82 19.67 3.54 19.21
CA TYR A 82 19.38 2.50 18.23
C TYR A 82 19.58 2.99 16.81
N THR A 83 20.38 2.28 16.01
CA THR A 83 20.46 2.49 14.57
C THR A 83 19.48 1.56 13.89
N LEU A 84 18.46 2.13 13.23
CA LEU A 84 17.45 1.37 12.53
C LEU A 84 17.95 0.96 11.14
N GLU A 85 17.77 -0.29 10.78
CA GLU A 85 18.11 -0.80 9.45
C GLU A 85 16.91 -0.69 8.51
N LEU A 86 17.11 -0.11 7.31
CA LEU A 86 16.08 0.01 6.29
C LEU A 86 15.71 -1.35 5.73
N ASN A 87 14.43 -1.68 5.75
CA ASN A 87 13.91 -2.85 5.04
C ASN A 87 13.74 -2.51 3.55
N LYS A 88 14.68 -2.93 2.72
CA LYS A 88 14.73 -2.59 1.28
C LYS A 88 13.57 -3.18 0.48
N GLU A 89 12.96 -4.25 0.95
CA GLU A 89 11.85 -4.90 0.24
C GLU A 89 10.55 -4.07 0.28
N ILE A 90 10.29 -3.39 1.40
CA ILE A 90 9.08 -2.56 1.54
C ILE A 90 9.04 -1.40 0.53
N PRO A 91 10.07 -0.53 0.40
CA PRO A 91 10.09 0.53 -0.62
C PRO A 91 10.03 -0.02 -2.05
N ARG A 92 10.71 -1.15 -2.31
CA ARG A 92 10.68 -1.83 -3.61
C ARG A 92 9.26 -2.25 -3.98
N LEU A 93 8.56 -3.00 -3.11
CA LEU A 93 7.19 -3.43 -3.33
C LEU A 93 6.24 -2.24 -3.51
N LYS A 94 6.37 -1.20 -2.68
CA LYS A 94 5.58 0.03 -2.83
C LYS A 94 5.77 0.69 -4.20
N SER A 95 7.01 0.74 -4.70
CA SER A 95 7.33 1.32 -6.02
C SER A 95 6.74 0.49 -7.16
N GLU A 96 6.86 -0.84 -7.08
CA GLU A 96 6.31 -1.76 -8.08
C GLU A 96 4.77 -1.69 -8.14
N ILE A 97 4.10 -1.70 -6.99
CA ILE A 97 2.64 -1.50 -6.91
C ILE A 97 2.23 -0.17 -7.55
N ARG A 98 2.96 0.91 -7.27
CA ARG A 98 2.67 2.24 -7.84
C ARG A 98 2.79 2.23 -9.36
N GLN A 99 3.84 1.64 -9.90
CA GLN A 99 4.04 1.51 -11.34
C GLN A 99 2.94 0.67 -12.00
N LEU A 100 2.58 -0.47 -11.41
CA LEU A 100 1.51 -1.31 -11.93
C LEU A 100 0.16 -0.61 -11.94
N LYS A 101 -0.17 0.17 -10.90
CA LYS A 101 -1.38 1.00 -10.86
C LYS A 101 -1.38 2.05 -11.97
N LEU A 102 -0.24 2.66 -12.25
CA LEU A 102 -0.09 3.62 -13.35
C LEU A 102 -0.26 2.94 -14.72
N TYR A 103 0.44 1.83 -14.95
CA TYR A 103 0.34 1.07 -16.21
C TYR A 103 -1.08 0.52 -16.43
N ARG A 104 -1.75 0.02 -15.40
CA ARG A 104 -3.14 -0.40 -15.47
C ARG A 104 -4.05 0.72 -16.00
N ASN A 105 -3.92 1.92 -15.45
CA ASN A 105 -4.77 3.04 -15.82
C ASN A 105 -4.45 3.55 -17.24
N LEU A 106 -3.17 3.67 -17.59
CA LEU A 106 -2.74 4.16 -18.91
C LEU A 106 -3.05 3.17 -20.03
N SER A 107 -2.77 1.88 -19.83
CA SER A 107 -3.00 0.85 -20.87
C SER A 107 -4.47 0.65 -21.18
N SER A 108 -5.32 0.65 -20.17
CA SER A 108 -6.77 0.53 -20.38
C SER A 108 -7.33 1.73 -21.13
N LEU A 109 -6.88 2.95 -20.79
CA LEU A 109 -7.30 4.17 -21.47
C LEU A 109 -6.81 4.20 -22.93
N ALA A 110 -5.54 3.91 -23.18
CA ALA A 110 -4.96 3.92 -24.52
C ALA A 110 -5.61 2.89 -25.44
N LEU A 111 -5.85 1.67 -24.94
CA LEU A 111 -6.48 0.60 -25.70
C LEU A 111 -7.93 0.96 -26.10
N SER A 112 -8.73 1.44 -25.15
CA SER A 112 -10.11 1.82 -25.43
C SER A 112 -10.19 3.01 -26.38
N MET A 113 -9.35 4.04 -26.22
CA MET A 113 -9.30 5.18 -27.13
C MET A 113 -8.93 4.79 -28.56
N SER A 114 -7.96 3.85 -28.72
CA SER A 114 -7.56 3.36 -30.04
C SER A 114 -8.70 2.62 -30.77
N ILE A 115 -9.41 1.76 -30.05
CA ILE A 115 -10.51 0.98 -30.63
C ILE A 115 -11.71 1.88 -30.96
N ILE A 116 -12.04 2.83 -30.07
CA ILE A 116 -13.11 3.80 -30.30
C ILE A 116 -12.79 4.71 -31.49
N SER A 117 -11.54 5.17 -31.61
CA SER A 117 -11.09 6.00 -32.72
C SER A 117 -11.20 5.26 -34.05
N ALA A 118 -10.82 3.96 -34.10
CA ALA A 118 -11.00 3.14 -35.29
C ALA A 118 -12.48 3.00 -35.66
N GLY A 119 -13.34 2.75 -34.70
CA GLY A 119 -14.80 2.70 -34.89
C GLY A 119 -15.36 4.01 -35.44
N ALA A 120 -14.92 5.16 -34.92
CA ALA A 120 -15.34 6.48 -35.38
C ALA A 120 -14.88 6.76 -36.85
N SER A 121 -13.65 6.37 -37.20
CA SER A 121 -13.14 6.52 -38.58
C SER A 121 -13.95 5.68 -39.58
N ILE A 122 -14.31 4.45 -39.22
CA ILE A 122 -15.11 3.57 -40.08
C ILE A 122 -16.55 4.13 -40.19
N ARG A 123 -17.10 4.68 -39.10
CA ARG A 123 -18.41 5.31 -39.12
C ARG A 123 -18.47 6.52 -40.06
N SER A 124 -17.47 7.41 -39.98
CA SER A 124 -17.34 8.56 -40.89
C SER A 124 -17.30 8.13 -42.36
N ALA A 125 -16.52 7.06 -42.68
CA ALA A 125 -16.46 6.51 -44.02
C ALA A 125 -17.79 5.86 -44.48
N ALA A 126 -18.62 5.37 -43.58
CA ALA A 126 -19.97 4.89 -43.87
C ALA A 126 -20.91 6.03 -44.17
N ASP A 127 -20.84 7.14 -43.42
CA ASP A 127 -21.65 8.32 -43.62
C ASP A 127 -21.37 8.97 -44.98
N ASP A 128 -20.11 9.06 -45.41
CA ASP A 128 -19.71 9.56 -46.73
C ASP A 128 -20.31 8.70 -47.85
N GLN A 129 -20.20 7.37 -47.76
CA GLN A 129 -20.77 6.43 -48.72
C GLN A 129 -22.31 6.43 -48.70
N TYR A 130 -22.93 6.72 -47.59
CA TYR A 130 -24.38 6.88 -47.51
C TYR A 130 -24.88 8.07 -48.33
N ILE A 131 -24.12 9.15 -48.40
CA ILE A 131 -24.42 10.33 -49.24
C ILE A 131 -24.33 9.94 -50.72
N GLU A 132 -23.28 9.19 -51.12
CA GLU A 132 -23.13 8.68 -52.49
C GLU A 132 -24.27 7.75 -52.89
N TRP A 133 -24.62 6.83 -52.00
CA TRP A 133 -25.73 5.87 -52.22
C TRP A 133 -27.04 6.56 -52.51
N LYS A 134 -27.37 7.67 -51.83
CA LYS A 134 -28.62 8.41 -52.06
C LYS A 134 -28.76 8.97 -53.48
N SER A 135 -27.67 9.18 -54.17
CA SER A 135 -27.64 9.69 -55.57
C SER A 135 -27.43 8.59 -56.62
N ALA A 136 -27.09 7.35 -56.17
CA ALA A 136 -26.81 6.24 -57.04
C ALA A 136 -28.12 5.50 -57.47
N SER A 137 -28.05 4.76 -58.57
CA SER A 137 -29.15 3.93 -59.06
C SER A 137 -28.64 2.59 -59.58
N GLY A 138 -29.53 1.58 -59.68
CA GLY A 138 -29.22 0.28 -60.19
C GLY A 138 -28.25 -0.55 -59.34
N GLU A 139 -27.34 -1.28 -59.97
CA GLU A 139 -26.39 -2.17 -59.33
C GLU A 139 -25.42 -1.42 -58.39
N VAL A 140 -25.01 -0.21 -58.77
CA VAL A 140 -24.14 0.66 -57.97
C VAL A 140 -24.81 1.02 -56.64
N ALA A 141 -26.10 1.32 -56.64
CA ALA A 141 -26.80 1.60 -55.40
C ALA A 141 -26.87 0.39 -54.45
N SER A 142 -27.01 -0.84 -54.97
CA SER A 142 -27.04 -2.05 -54.16
C SER A 142 -25.70 -2.36 -53.53
N ASP A 143 -24.60 -2.15 -54.28
CA ASP A 143 -23.24 -2.35 -53.78
C ASP A 143 -22.86 -1.35 -52.69
N LEU A 144 -23.12 -0.05 -52.93
CA LEU A 144 -22.92 0.99 -51.93
C LEU A 144 -23.72 0.75 -50.65
N ARG A 145 -24.98 0.29 -50.77
CA ARG A 145 -25.79 -0.07 -49.59
C ARG A 145 -25.12 -1.16 -48.75
N ASN A 146 -24.67 -2.25 -49.41
CA ASN A 146 -24.02 -3.36 -48.69
C ASN A 146 -22.72 -2.90 -47.99
N GLN A 147 -21.96 -1.99 -48.61
CA GLN A 147 -20.77 -1.41 -48.00
C GLN A 147 -21.09 -0.55 -46.80
N VAL A 148 -22.13 0.28 -46.84
CA VAL A 148 -22.59 1.12 -45.72
C VAL A 148 -23.05 0.21 -44.57
N GLU A 149 -23.89 -0.77 -44.82
CA GLU A 149 -24.39 -1.71 -43.79
C GLU A 149 -23.23 -2.48 -43.13
N SER A 150 -22.23 -2.95 -43.91
CA SER A 150 -21.05 -3.61 -43.38
C SER A 150 -20.22 -2.70 -42.47
N LYS A 151 -19.98 -1.46 -42.87
CA LYS A 151 -19.23 -0.48 -42.09
C LYS A 151 -19.96 -0.09 -40.80
N ASP A 152 -21.29 0.05 -40.86
CA ASP A 152 -22.09 0.32 -39.68
C ASP A 152 -22.03 -0.81 -38.65
N ILE A 153 -22.11 -2.06 -39.09
CA ILE A 153 -21.95 -3.23 -38.23
C ILE A 153 -20.54 -3.24 -37.60
N ILE A 154 -19.48 -3.04 -38.40
CA ILE A 154 -18.10 -3.05 -37.93
C ILE A 154 -17.87 -1.91 -36.93
N SER A 155 -18.31 -0.69 -37.23
CA SER A 155 -18.14 0.47 -36.33
C SER A 155 -18.87 0.25 -35.00
N THR A 156 -20.13 -0.23 -35.04
CA THR A 156 -20.92 -0.52 -33.82
C THR A 156 -20.27 -1.62 -32.98
N THR A 157 -19.73 -2.64 -33.64
CA THR A 157 -18.98 -3.74 -32.96
C THR A 157 -17.73 -3.20 -32.30
N LEU A 158 -16.95 -2.35 -32.98
CA LEU A 158 -15.75 -1.73 -32.42
C LEU A 158 -16.06 -0.81 -31.22
N PHE A 159 -17.13 -0.03 -31.28
CA PHE A 159 -17.56 0.78 -30.13
C PHE A 159 -17.92 -0.10 -28.93
N SER A 160 -18.61 -1.21 -29.16
CA SER A 160 -18.95 -2.16 -28.10
C SER A 160 -17.69 -2.79 -27.49
N ILE A 161 -16.78 -3.32 -28.34
CA ILE A 161 -15.51 -3.89 -27.88
C ILE A 161 -14.64 -2.85 -27.19
N GLY A 162 -14.58 -1.61 -27.71
CA GLY A 162 -13.83 -0.51 -27.12
C GLY A 162 -14.30 -0.19 -25.70
N GLY A 163 -15.61 -0.25 -25.45
CA GLY A 163 -16.16 -0.09 -24.11
C GLY A 163 -15.74 -1.20 -23.13
N PHE A 164 -15.67 -2.45 -23.60
CA PHE A 164 -15.25 -3.59 -22.79
C PHE A 164 -13.73 -3.75 -22.67
N SER A 165 -12.94 -3.15 -23.56
CA SER A 165 -11.49 -3.31 -23.60
C SER A 165 -10.77 -2.77 -22.34
N VAL A 166 -11.43 -1.93 -21.56
CA VAL A 166 -10.94 -1.47 -20.25
C VAL A 166 -10.86 -2.59 -19.23
N VAL A 167 -11.77 -3.56 -19.30
CA VAL A 167 -11.94 -4.59 -18.27
C VAL A 167 -10.77 -5.58 -18.22
N ILE A 168 -10.26 -5.99 -19.39
CA ILE A 168 -9.22 -7.04 -19.48
C ILE A 168 -7.90 -6.57 -18.86
N PRO A 169 -7.28 -5.44 -19.27
CA PRO A 169 -6.07 -4.95 -18.64
C PRO A 169 -6.28 -4.67 -17.15
N PHE A 170 -7.43 -4.08 -16.80
CA PHE A 170 -7.76 -3.81 -15.40
C PHE A 170 -7.73 -5.09 -14.57
N TYR A 171 -8.37 -6.16 -15.01
CA TYR A 171 -8.40 -7.43 -14.29
C TYR A 171 -7.01 -8.06 -14.13
N ILE A 172 -6.19 -8.07 -15.19
CA ILE A 172 -4.84 -8.66 -15.17
C ILE A 172 -3.93 -7.92 -14.18
N PHE A 173 -3.89 -6.59 -14.27
CA PHE A 173 -3.07 -5.77 -13.38
C PHE A 173 -3.57 -5.84 -11.95
N GLU A 174 -4.89 -5.84 -11.72
CA GLU A 174 -5.47 -5.90 -10.38
C GLU A 174 -5.08 -7.18 -9.64
N LYS A 175 -5.09 -8.33 -10.29
CA LYS A 175 -4.63 -9.60 -9.70
C LYS A 175 -3.18 -9.52 -9.23
N LYS A 176 -2.30 -8.95 -10.04
CA LYS A 176 -0.89 -8.78 -9.67
C LYS A 176 -0.70 -7.76 -8.54
N ILE A 177 -1.45 -6.67 -8.57
CA ILE A 177 -1.44 -5.64 -7.52
C ILE A 177 -1.88 -6.25 -6.18
N GLN A 178 -2.99 -6.98 -6.15
CA GLN A 178 -3.50 -7.64 -4.94
C GLN A 178 -2.48 -8.63 -4.35
N PHE A 179 -1.79 -9.39 -5.21
CA PHE A 179 -0.73 -10.28 -4.78
C PHE A 179 0.41 -9.51 -4.09
N LEU A 180 0.93 -8.44 -4.72
CA LEU A 180 2.00 -7.62 -4.14
C LEU A 180 1.56 -6.86 -2.89
N GLU A 181 0.32 -6.43 -2.81
CA GLU A 181 -0.24 -5.82 -1.60
C GLU A 181 -0.33 -6.82 -0.45
N SER A 182 -0.63 -8.08 -0.73
CA SER A 182 -0.60 -9.15 0.28
C SER A 182 0.83 -9.45 0.76
N GLU A 183 1.81 -9.46 -0.15
CA GLU A 183 3.23 -9.57 0.22
C GLU A 183 3.68 -8.38 1.09
N LEU A 184 3.34 -7.16 0.68
CA LEU A 184 3.65 -5.96 1.45
C LEU A 184 3.02 -6.00 2.85
N TYR A 185 1.78 -6.48 2.96
CA TYR A 185 1.12 -6.69 4.26
C TYR A 185 1.88 -7.69 5.12
N ASN A 186 2.31 -8.81 4.54
CA ASN A 186 3.10 -9.82 5.24
C ASN A 186 4.44 -9.25 5.73
N TRP A 187 5.17 -8.49 4.88
CA TRP A 187 6.42 -7.85 5.26
C TRP A 187 6.26 -6.83 6.40
N LYS A 188 5.16 -6.09 6.42
CA LYS A 188 4.87 -5.12 7.49
C LYS A 188 4.53 -5.77 8.81
N ASN A 189 3.88 -6.95 8.77
CA ASN A 189 3.44 -7.66 9.97
C ASN A 189 4.41 -8.77 10.41
N PHE A 190 5.40 -9.10 9.57
CA PHE A 190 6.48 -9.99 9.95
C PHE A 190 7.45 -9.21 10.85
N ILE A 191 7.32 -9.42 12.15
CA ILE A 191 8.24 -8.90 13.15
C ILE A 191 9.55 -9.69 13.00
N TYR A 192 10.51 -9.13 12.27
CA TYR A 192 11.85 -9.69 12.25
C TYR A 192 12.54 -9.29 13.55
N VAL A 193 12.52 -10.20 14.51
CA VAL A 193 13.41 -10.12 15.67
C VAL A 193 14.81 -10.44 15.17
N LYS A 194 15.65 -9.43 15.05
CA LYS A 194 17.07 -9.64 14.81
C LYS A 194 17.67 -10.11 16.15
N LYS A 195 17.99 -11.41 16.22
CA LYS A 195 18.82 -11.95 17.32
C LYS A 195 20.26 -11.52 17.15
#